data_7ed75e26cbf3fb129d2e55ef2933037e
#
_entry.id   7ed75e26cbf3fb129d2e55ef2933037e
#
_cell.length_a   1.000
_cell.length_b   1.000
_cell.length_c   1.000
_cell.angle_alpha   90.00
_cell.angle_beta   90.00
_cell.angle_gamma   90.00
#
_symmetry.space_group_name_H-M   'P 1'
#
loop_
_entity.id
_entity.type
_entity.pdbx_description
1 polymer ?
#
loop_
_entity_poly.entity_id
_entity_poly.type
_entity_poly.pdbx_seq_one_letter_code
_entity_poly.pdbx_strand_id
1 'polypeptide(L)'
;MLKRRIKEKMQSEQGTSIFFGLLLFLTASILSVVILEGAVTTVKTVASDRTSEQNQLACTSAAQLLRDSIVNVKLSADIVETKTGDHVKTTKNWKDVDATQSFANMLQNYVKEADKKNKDVFGTDYFGIPVTKKLIISSAGSGTDAAFSQFSNLDKINAEFTITPRKSDDTAKKNEVTYDIVVKLSTGTGRDSSHVVLSLTGKTEARDTTTSVNGNTSTTTTPYEYKWEAKDIFYGDSVRTLGDSQ
;
A
#
# COMPACT_ATOMS: atom_id res chain seq x y z
N MET A 1 -3.03 49.10 61.16
CA MET A 1 -3.32 50.40 60.51
C MET A 1 -3.60 50.20 58.97
N LEU A 2 -2.90 49.33 58.25
CA LEU A 2 -3.10 49.20 56.79
C LEU A 2 -4.51 48.74 56.41
N LYS A 3 -5.07 47.72 57.12
CA LYS A 3 -6.44 47.21 56.89
C LYS A 3 -7.55 48.25 57.00
N ARG A 4 -7.38 49.22 57.90
CA ARG A 4 -8.37 50.24 58.12
C ARG A 4 -8.35 51.26 56.97
N ARG A 5 -7.18 51.68 56.50
CA ARG A 5 -7.01 52.58 55.34
C ARG A 5 -7.48 51.93 54.01
N ILE A 6 -7.33 50.65 53.85
CA ILE A 6 -7.86 49.93 52.66
C ILE A 6 -9.38 49.90 52.69
N LYS A 7 -9.99 49.64 53.88
CA LYS A 7 -11.45 49.65 54.05
C LYS A 7 -12.09 51.03 53.86
N GLU A 8 -11.44 52.12 54.35
CA GLU A 8 -11.91 53.48 54.15
C GLU A 8 -11.78 53.90 52.66
N LYS A 9 -10.73 53.49 51.95
CA LYS A 9 -10.60 53.76 50.52
C LYS A 9 -11.58 52.95 49.66
N MET A 10 -11.94 51.75 50.09
CA MET A 10 -12.96 50.94 49.39
C MET A 10 -14.40 51.47 49.62
N GLN A 11 -14.63 52.23 50.66
CA GLN A 11 -15.93 52.84 50.92
C GLN A 11 -16.09 54.28 50.30
N SER A 12 -15.03 54.80 49.68
CA SER A 12 -15.15 56.05 48.91
C SER A 12 -15.65 55.70 47.49
N GLU A 13 -16.59 56.50 46.94
CA GLU A 13 -17.12 56.32 45.59
C GLU A 13 -16.02 56.21 44.53
N GLN A 14 -14.90 56.90 44.70
CA GLN A 14 -13.73 56.80 43.81
C GLN A 14 -12.96 55.45 43.95
N GLY A 15 -12.86 54.92 45.18
CA GLY A 15 -12.22 53.64 45.43
C GLY A 15 -13.01 52.42 44.82
N THR A 16 -14.35 52.55 44.90
CA THR A 16 -15.26 51.51 44.32
C THR A 16 -15.19 51.51 42.80
N SER A 17 -15.14 52.68 42.15
CA SER A 17 -15.02 52.81 40.69
C SER A 17 -13.71 52.18 40.16
N ILE A 18 -12.57 52.41 40.82
CA ILE A 18 -11.28 51.85 40.47
C ILE A 18 -11.27 50.31 40.62
N PHE A 19 -11.89 49.79 41.69
CA PHE A 19 -12.02 48.37 41.94
C PHE A 19 -12.85 47.69 40.85
N PHE A 20 -14.00 48.23 40.47
CA PHE A 20 -14.81 47.70 39.36
C PHE A 20 -14.09 47.76 38.02
N GLY A 21 -13.35 48.84 37.73
CA GLY A 21 -12.53 48.97 36.53
C GLY A 21 -11.45 47.90 36.46
N LEU A 22 -10.78 47.59 37.55
CA LEU A 22 -9.75 46.56 37.64
C LEU A 22 -10.35 45.16 37.52
N LEU A 23 -11.51 44.91 38.11
CA LEU A 23 -12.24 43.65 38.00
C LEU A 23 -12.72 43.41 36.56
N LEU A 24 -13.26 44.44 35.88
CA LEU A 24 -13.66 44.38 34.47
C LEU A 24 -12.45 44.09 33.56
N PHE A 25 -11.32 44.79 33.81
CA PHE A 25 -10.10 44.54 33.05
C PHE A 25 -9.60 43.11 33.21
N LEU A 26 -9.62 42.58 34.44
CA LEU A 26 -9.18 41.21 34.74
C LEU A 26 -10.11 40.17 34.06
N THR A 27 -11.42 40.36 34.12
CA THR A 27 -12.37 39.47 33.44
C THR A 27 -12.23 39.52 31.93
N ALA A 28 -12.06 40.71 31.34
CA ALA A 28 -11.83 40.91 29.92
C ALA A 28 -10.52 40.22 29.46
N SER A 29 -9.46 40.31 30.27
CA SER A 29 -8.18 39.64 29.98
C SER A 29 -8.30 38.12 29.99
N ILE A 30 -9.00 37.55 30.97
CA ILE A 30 -9.24 36.11 31.05
C ILE A 30 -10.07 35.65 29.84
N LEU A 31 -11.14 36.37 29.49
CA LEU A 31 -11.96 36.02 28.32
C LEU A 31 -11.15 36.09 27.02
N SER A 32 -10.26 37.07 26.88
CA SER A 32 -9.39 37.20 25.70
C SER A 32 -8.46 36.00 25.56
N VAL A 33 -7.88 35.50 26.65
CA VAL A 33 -7.01 34.33 26.65
C VAL A 33 -7.81 33.08 26.24
N VAL A 34 -8.99 32.86 26.80
CA VAL A 34 -9.84 31.70 26.47
C VAL A 34 -10.26 31.70 24.99
N ILE A 35 -10.62 32.87 24.45
CA ILE A 35 -10.97 33.04 23.03
C ILE A 35 -9.74 32.70 22.16
N LEU A 36 -8.57 33.22 22.53
CA LEU A 36 -7.33 32.97 21.78
C LEU A 36 -6.94 31.48 21.78
N GLU A 37 -7.02 30.83 22.93
CA GLU A 37 -6.77 29.37 23.02
C GLU A 37 -7.76 28.59 22.19
N GLY A 38 -9.05 28.91 22.20
CA GLY A 38 -10.07 28.31 21.36
C GLY A 38 -9.79 28.51 19.89
N ALA A 39 -9.39 29.70 19.47
CA ALA A 39 -9.04 29.99 18.08
C ALA A 39 -7.79 29.18 17.63
N VAL A 40 -6.73 29.13 18.44
CA VAL A 40 -5.52 28.35 18.15
C VAL A 40 -5.83 26.87 18.03
N THR A 41 -6.65 26.35 18.94
CA THR A 41 -7.05 24.91 18.89
C THR A 41 -7.84 24.62 17.61
N THR A 42 -8.79 25.48 17.24
CA THR A 42 -9.57 25.34 16.00
C THR A 42 -8.67 25.36 14.77
N VAL A 43 -7.71 26.29 14.69
CA VAL A 43 -6.77 26.36 13.57
C VAL A 43 -5.92 25.10 13.48
N LYS A 44 -5.41 24.58 14.60
CA LYS A 44 -4.64 23.34 14.63
C LYS A 44 -5.47 22.15 14.16
N THR A 45 -6.73 22.05 14.61
CA THR A 45 -7.64 20.96 14.20
C THR A 45 -7.90 21.03 12.71
N VAL A 46 -8.24 22.20 12.16
CA VAL A 46 -8.48 22.37 10.71
C VAL A 46 -7.21 22.07 9.90
N ALA A 47 -6.03 22.46 10.38
CA ALA A 47 -4.78 22.13 9.70
C ALA A 47 -4.50 20.63 9.70
N SER A 48 -4.73 19.93 10.82
CA SER A 48 -4.60 18.49 10.91
C SER A 48 -5.60 17.77 10.00
N ASP A 49 -6.86 18.18 9.99
CA ASP A 49 -7.90 17.61 9.13
C ASP A 49 -7.52 17.73 7.65
N ARG A 50 -7.04 18.90 7.22
CA ARG A 50 -6.56 19.11 5.84
C ARG A 50 -5.39 18.20 5.48
N THR A 51 -4.44 18.05 6.39
CA THR A 51 -3.28 17.17 6.18
C THR A 51 -3.75 15.70 6.06
N SER A 52 -4.68 15.29 6.91
CA SER A 52 -5.27 13.94 6.86
C SER A 52 -6.00 13.68 5.54
N GLU A 53 -6.83 14.64 5.08
CA GLU A 53 -7.51 14.56 3.78
C GLU A 53 -6.52 14.49 2.60
N GLN A 54 -5.47 15.31 2.61
CA GLN A 54 -4.42 15.29 1.59
C GLN A 54 -3.71 13.93 1.56
N ASN A 55 -3.36 13.38 2.72
CA ASN A 55 -2.73 12.07 2.84
C ASN A 55 -3.65 10.96 2.32
N GLN A 56 -4.94 11.02 2.62
CA GLN A 56 -5.93 10.06 2.10
C GLN A 56 -6.05 10.14 0.59
N LEU A 57 -6.15 11.34 0.03
CA LEU A 57 -6.20 11.56 -1.41
C LEU A 57 -4.94 11.07 -2.10
N ALA A 58 -3.75 11.32 -1.54
CA ALA A 58 -2.48 10.85 -2.07
C ALA A 58 -2.42 9.32 -2.10
N CYS A 59 -2.75 8.64 -1.00
CA CYS A 59 -2.79 7.18 -0.95
C CYS A 59 -3.83 6.59 -1.92
N THR A 60 -5.01 7.20 -2.03
CA THR A 60 -6.07 6.75 -2.95
C THR A 60 -5.64 6.90 -4.40
N SER A 61 -5.06 8.05 -4.76
CA SER A 61 -4.54 8.29 -6.11
C SER A 61 -3.42 7.32 -6.47
N ALA A 62 -2.50 7.07 -5.53
CA ALA A 62 -1.45 6.08 -5.70
C ALA A 62 -2.01 4.66 -5.90
N ALA A 63 -3.04 4.28 -5.12
CA ALA A 63 -3.68 2.97 -5.26
C ALA A 63 -4.34 2.81 -6.64
N GLN A 64 -5.03 3.84 -7.14
CA GLN A 64 -5.64 3.83 -8.46
C GLN A 64 -4.59 3.71 -9.57
N LEU A 65 -3.53 4.52 -9.51
CA LEU A 65 -2.43 4.45 -10.49
C LEU A 65 -1.72 3.09 -10.48
N LEU A 66 -1.46 2.54 -9.28
CA LEU A 66 -0.86 1.21 -9.13
C LEU A 66 -1.78 0.12 -9.66
N ARG A 67 -3.08 0.19 -9.35
CA ARG A 67 -4.07 -0.73 -9.90
C ARG A 67 -4.02 -0.75 -11.42
N ASP A 68 -4.10 0.41 -12.03
CA ASP A 68 -4.11 0.53 -13.49
C ASP A 68 -2.78 0.08 -14.09
N SER A 69 -1.67 0.38 -13.42
CA SER A 69 -0.34 -0.09 -13.83
C SER A 69 -0.23 -1.61 -13.78
N ILE A 70 -0.69 -2.24 -12.69
CA ILE A 70 -0.59 -3.70 -12.50
C ILE A 70 -1.53 -4.44 -13.45
N VAL A 71 -2.77 -3.98 -13.61
CA VAL A 71 -3.77 -4.60 -14.51
C VAL A 71 -3.30 -4.60 -15.97
N ASN A 72 -2.53 -3.59 -16.37
CA ASN A 72 -1.99 -3.50 -17.72
C ASN A 72 -0.73 -4.35 -17.94
N VAL A 73 -0.10 -4.88 -16.88
CA VAL A 73 1.06 -5.75 -17.00
C VAL A 73 0.62 -7.16 -17.41
N LYS A 74 1.30 -7.71 -18.41
CA LYS A 74 1.20 -9.10 -18.82
C LYS A 74 2.57 -9.74 -18.72
N LEU A 75 2.69 -10.75 -17.88
CA LEU A 75 3.92 -11.54 -17.78
C LEU A 75 3.71 -12.87 -18.50
N SER A 76 4.78 -13.40 -19.07
CA SER A 76 4.73 -14.69 -19.77
C SER A 76 5.85 -15.59 -19.30
N ALA A 77 5.54 -16.89 -19.19
CA ALA A 77 6.53 -17.92 -18.93
C ALA A 77 6.19 -19.20 -19.70
N ASP A 78 7.19 -19.92 -20.13
CA ASP A 78 7.03 -21.24 -20.72
C ASP A 78 7.27 -22.30 -19.63
N ILE A 79 6.31 -23.18 -19.43
CA ILE A 79 6.49 -24.38 -18.62
C ILE A 79 6.91 -25.50 -19.57
N VAL A 80 8.11 -26.00 -19.35
CA VAL A 80 8.72 -27.08 -20.16
C VAL A 80 8.75 -28.36 -19.32
N GLU A 81 8.00 -29.36 -19.75
CA GLU A 81 8.02 -30.68 -19.18
C GLU A 81 8.83 -31.59 -20.08
N THR A 82 9.91 -32.14 -19.57
CA THR A 82 10.74 -33.11 -20.26
C THR A 82 10.54 -34.47 -19.59
N LYS A 83 10.01 -35.43 -20.36
CA LYS A 83 9.80 -36.81 -19.93
C LYS A 83 10.81 -37.70 -20.63
N THR A 84 11.64 -38.41 -19.83
CA THR A 84 12.61 -39.40 -20.32
C THR A 84 12.36 -40.70 -19.56
N GLY A 85 11.76 -41.68 -20.24
CA GLY A 85 11.23 -42.87 -19.56
C GLY A 85 10.18 -42.50 -18.52
N ASP A 86 10.37 -42.94 -17.27
CA ASP A 86 9.46 -42.63 -16.15
C ASP A 86 9.80 -41.33 -15.41
N HIS A 87 10.88 -40.66 -15.80
CA HIS A 87 11.30 -39.39 -15.15
C HIS A 87 10.68 -38.21 -15.86
N VAL A 88 10.00 -37.35 -15.07
CA VAL A 88 9.44 -36.07 -15.53
C VAL A 88 10.18 -34.95 -14.83
N LYS A 89 10.76 -34.04 -15.62
CA LYS A 89 11.38 -32.81 -15.15
C LYS A 89 10.57 -31.60 -15.65
N THR A 90 10.09 -30.76 -14.72
CA THR A 90 9.38 -29.57 -15.07
C THR A 90 10.27 -28.34 -14.80
N THR A 91 10.38 -27.47 -15.80
CA THR A 91 11.14 -26.20 -15.71
C THR A 91 10.24 -25.06 -16.14
N LYS A 92 10.31 -23.95 -15.42
CA LYS A 92 9.61 -22.70 -15.75
C LYS A 92 10.61 -21.66 -16.21
N ASN A 93 10.42 -21.19 -17.43
CA ASN A 93 11.28 -20.20 -18.07
C ASN A 93 10.49 -18.91 -18.28
N TRP A 94 10.79 -17.86 -17.51
CA TRP A 94 10.17 -16.57 -17.67
C TRP A 94 10.69 -15.88 -18.93
N LYS A 95 9.77 -15.34 -19.74
CA LYS A 95 10.12 -14.48 -20.89
C LYS A 95 10.50 -13.10 -20.39
N ASP A 96 11.51 -12.51 -21.01
CA ASP A 96 11.93 -11.17 -20.65
C ASP A 96 10.85 -10.17 -21.03
N VAL A 97 10.62 -9.22 -20.12
CA VAL A 97 9.78 -8.04 -20.35
C VAL A 97 10.64 -6.98 -21.04
N ASP A 98 10.05 -6.19 -21.91
CA ASP A 98 10.75 -5.08 -22.57
C ASP A 98 11.41 -4.16 -21.53
N ALA A 99 12.69 -3.86 -21.75
CA ALA A 99 13.49 -3.04 -20.83
C ALA A 99 12.91 -1.62 -20.62
N THR A 100 12.08 -1.14 -21.55
CA THR A 100 11.38 0.15 -21.42
C THR A 100 10.24 0.11 -20.41
N GLN A 101 9.74 -1.08 -20.08
CA GLN A 101 8.66 -1.29 -19.10
C GLN A 101 9.21 -1.57 -17.71
N SER A 102 9.85 -0.57 -17.10
CA SER A 102 10.54 -0.72 -15.80
C SER A 102 9.62 -1.23 -14.68
N PHE A 103 8.35 -0.80 -14.63
CA PHE A 103 7.38 -1.30 -13.65
C PHE A 103 7.07 -2.79 -13.85
N ALA A 104 6.85 -3.23 -15.09
CA ALA A 104 6.58 -4.63 -15.41
C ALA A 104 7.80 -5.53 -15.10
N ASN A 105 9.02 -5.04 -15.35
CA ASN A 105 10.27 -5.71 -14.98
C ASN A 105 10.40 -5.87 -13.46
N MET A 106 10.11 -4.82 -12.70
CA MET A 106 10.10 -4.87 -11.23
C MET A 106 9.09 -5.90 -10.73
N LEU A 107 7.87 -5.85 -11.24
CA LEU A 107 6.82 -6.80 -10.86
C LEU A 107 7.20 -8.24 -11.22
N GLN A 108 7.78 -8.45 -12.41
CA GLN A 108 8.28 -9.77 -12.81
C GLN A 108 9.34 -10.29 -11.84
N ASN A 109 10.26 -9.45 -11.39
CA ASN A 109 11.30 -9.85 -10.44
C ASN A 109 10.69 -10.28 -9.09
N TYR A 110 9.66 -9.58 -8.61
CA TYR A 110 8.96 -9.96 -7.39
C TYR A 110 8.21 -11.28 -7.53
N VAL A 111 7.57 -11.51 -8.68
CA VAL A 111 6.90 -12.76 -8.99
C VAL A 111 7.92 -13.91 -9.10
N LYS A 112 9.06 -13.71 -9.78
CA LYS A 112 10.15 -14.67 -9.86
C LYS A 112 10.69 -15.05 -8.47
N GLU A 113 10.81 -14.08 -7.58
CA GLU A 113 11.28 -14.32 -6.21
C GLU A 113 10.26 -15.12 -5.40
N ALA A 114 8.96 -14.81 -5.53
CA ALA A 114 7.90 -15.58 -4.90
C ALA A 114 7.85 -17.03 -5.41
N ASP A 115 8.01 -17.22 -6.72
CA ASP A 115 8.10 -18.53 -7.35
C ASP A 115 9.29 -19.33 -6.82
N LYS A 116 10.48 -18.72 -6.80
CA LYS A 116 11.70 -19.33 -6.27
C LYS A 116 11.56 -19.74 -4.81
N LYS A 117 11.09 -18.84 -3.95
CA LYS A 117 10.92 -19.11 -2.51
C LYS A 117 9.98 -20.30 -2.26
N ASN A 118 8.88 -20.40 -2.99
CA ASN A 118 7.97 -21.54 -2.85
C ASN A 118 8.60 -22.84 -3.35
N LYS A 119 9.33 -22.83 -4.46
CA LYS A 119 10.06 -24.00 -4.98
C LYS A 119 11.16 -24.47 -4.03
N ASP A 120 11.94 -23.55 -3.48
CA ASP A 120 13.06 -23.89 -2.60
C ASP A 120 12.57 -24.57 -1.31
N VAL A 121 11.35 -24.25 -0.85
CA VAL A 121 10.80 -24.80 0.40
C VAL A 121 10.02 -26.10 0.16
N PHE A 122 9.25 -26.19 -0.92
CA PHE A 122 8.27 -27.27 -1.13
C PHE A 122 8.43 -28.04 -2.45
N GLY A 123 9.47 -27.77 -3.21
CA GLY A 123 9.70 -28.43 -4.50
C GLY A 123 8.63 -28.07 -5.53
N THR A 124 7.80 -29.07 -5.92
CA THR A 124 6.72 -28.87 -6.89
C THR A 124 5.40 -28.42 -6.26
N ASP A 125 5.29 -28.47 -4.94
CA ASP A 125 4.07 -28.10 -4.23
C ASP A 125 4.16 -26.66 -3.74
N TYR A 126 3.21 -25.83 -4.19
CA TYR A 126 3.11 -24.42 -3.80
C TYR A 126 2.13 -24.26 -2.64
N PHE A 127 2.61 -23.80 -1.51
CA PHE A 127 1.79 -23.61 -0.30
C PHE A 127 1.44 -22.15 -0.01
N GLY A 128 1.60 -21.27 -1.00
CA GLY A 128 1.18 -19.86 -0.87
C GLY A 128 2.04 -19.04 0.09
N ILE A 129 3.35 -19.31 0.17
CA ILE A 129 4.26 -18.51 0.97
C ILE A 129 4.38 -17.12 0.35
N PRO A 130 3.97 -16.06 1.06
CA PRO A 130 4.04 -14.71 0.52
C PRO A 130 5.49 -14.19 0.49
N VAL A 131 5.78 -13.37 -0.51
CA VAL A 131 6.97 -12.52 -0.55
C VAL A 131 6.55 -11.07 -0.41
N THR A 132 7.12 -10.38 0.57
CA THR A 132 6.81 -8.99 0.85
C THR A 132 8.00 -8.11 0.52
N LYS A 133 7.77 -7.04 -0.23
CA LYS A 133 8.74 -6.00 -0.60
C LYS A 133 8.24 -4.63 -0.17
N LYS A 134 9.10 -3.88 0.48
CA LYS A 134 8.82 -2.51 0.93
C LYS A 134 9.52 -1.52 0.02
N LEU A 135 8.80 -0.54 -0.45
CA LEU A 135 9.26 0.52 -1.34
C LEU A 135 8.79 1.86 -0.82
N ILE A 136 9.47 2.91 -1.28
CA ILE A 136 9.01 4.28 -1.09
C ILE A 136 8.70 4.85 -2.47
N ILE A 137 7.44 5.19 -2.69
CA ILE A 137 7.01 5.93 -3.86
C ILE A 137 7.17 7.41 -3.50
N SER A 138 8.03 8.12 -4.21
CA SER A 138 8.32 9.53 -3.92
C SER A 138 8.48 10.32 -5.20
N SER A 139 7.98 11.56 -5.19
CA SER A 139 8.20 12.54 -6.26
C SER A 139 9.64 13.05 -6.34
N ALA A 140 10.39 13.00 -5.26
CA ALA A 140 11.73 13.56 -5.15
C ALA A 140 12.81 12.48 -5.35
N GLY A 141 13.20 12.30 -6.53
CA GLY A 141 14.37 11.78 -7.24
C GLY A 141 15.58 11.19 -6.56
N SER A 142 15.62 10.81 -5.33
CA SER A 142 16.76 10.10 -4.76
C SER A 142 16.38 8.68 -4.38
N GLY A 143 16.57 7.74 -5.30
CA GLY A 143 16.32 6.31 -5.08
C GLY A 143 14.94 5.82 -5.54
N THR A 144 14.20 6.64 -6.29
CA THR A 144 12.99 6.18 -6.96
C THR A 144 13.39 5.30 -8.12
N ASP A 145 13.00 4.04 -8.09
CA ASP A 145 13.08 3.15 -9.23
C ASP A 145 12.41 3.84 -10.43
N ALA A 146 13.02 3.76 -11.61
CA ALA A 146 12.42 4.25 -12.86
C ALA A 146 10.99 3.69 -13.07
N ALA A 147 10.69 2.56 -12.42
CA ALA A 147 9.38 1.95 -12.33
C ALA A 147 8.27 2.90 -11.81
N PHE A 148 8.60 3.90 -11.00
CA PHE A 148 7.64 4.82 -10.37
C PHE A 148 7.70 6.25 -10.88
N SER A 149 8.35 6.49 -12.02
CA SER A 149 8.44 7.84 -12.61
C SER A 149 7.07 8.50 -12.86
N GLN A 150 6.04 7.69 -13.13
CA GLN A 150 4.66 8.15 -13.30
C GLN A 150 4.03 8.71 -11.99
N PHE A 151 4.63 8.43 -10.84
CA PHE A 151 4.16 8.90 -9.54
C PHE A 151 4.91 10.17 -9.06
N SER A 152 5.62 10.84 -9.95
CA SER A 152 6.49 11.98 -9.63
C SER A 152 5.77 13.15 -8.94
N ASN A 153 4.44 13.25 -9.06
CA ASN A 153 3.64 14.32 -8.47
C ASN A 153 3.00 13.94 -7.12
N LEU A 154 3.30 12.74 -6.59
CA LEU A 154 2.77 12.30 -5.31
C LEU A 154 3.78 12.57 -4.19
N ASP A 155 3.26 12.87 -3.00
CA ASP A 155 4.06 12.91 -1.78
C ASP A 155 4.65 11.54 -1.45
N LYS A 156 5.60 11.53 -0.51
CA LYS A 156 6.25 10.30 -0.09
C LYS A 156 5.25 9.29 0.48
N ILE A 157 5.03 8.20 -0.26
CA ILE A 157 4.13 7.11 0.11
C ILE A 157 4.95 5.85 0.33
N ASN A 158 4.77 5.20 1.47
CA ASN A 158 5.32 3.88 1.72
C ASN A 158 4.39 2.84 1.08
N ALA A 159 4.97 1.96 0.28
CA ALA A 159 4.26 0.87 -0.37
C ALA A 159 4.85 -0.48 0.06
N GLU A 160 4.00 -1.38 0.50
CA GLU A 160 4.36 -2.75 0.83
C GLU A 160 3.64 -3.70 -0.12
N PHE A 161 4.40 -4.31 -1.03
CA PHE A 161 3.92 -5.29 -2.01
C PHE A 161 4.04 -6.68 -1.40
N THR A 162 2.93 -7.40 -1.32
CA THR A 162 2.90 -8.81 -0.92
C THR A 162 2.40 -9.64 -2.09
N ILE A 163 3.22 -10.57 -2.57
CA ILE A 163 2.89 -11.47 -3.67
C ILE A 163 2.76 -12.88 -3.11
N THR A 164 1.59 -13.47 -3.31
CA THR A 164 1.27 -14.81 -2.81
C THR A 164 1.01 -15.74 -4.00
N PRO A 165 1.86 -16.72 -4.24
CA PRO A 165 1.58 -17.76 -5.23
C PRO A 165 0.42 -18.62 -4.76
N ARG A 166 -0.50 -18.93 -5.67
CA ARG A 166 -1.64 -19.80 -5.41
C ARG A 166 -1.71 -20.86 -6.51
N LYS A 167 -1.77 -22.12 -6.10
CA LYS A 167 -1.96 -23.24 -7.02
C LYS A 167 -3.42 -23.26 -7.48
N SER A 168 -3.64 -23.67 -8.71
CA SER A 168 -5.00 -23.94 -9.19
C SER A 168 -5.61 -25.12 -8.43
N ASP A 169 -6.84 -24.99 -8.00
CA ASP A 169 -7.60 -26.07 -7.34
C ASP A 169 -8.06 -27.13 -8.35
N ASP A 170 -7.97 -26.83 -9.65
CA ASP A 170 -8.31 -27.77 -10.73
C ASP A 170 -7.21 -28.82 -10.90
N THR A 171 -7.56 -30.09 -10.65
CA THR A 171 -6.66 -31.21 -10.76
C THR A 171 -6.13 -31.43 -12.19
N ALA A 172 -6.88 -30.96 -13.21
CA ALA A 172 -6.45 -30.99 -14.61
C ALA A 172 -5.36 -29.95 -14.91
N LYS A 173 -5.23 -28.95 -14.03
CA LYS A 173 -4.32 -27.80 -14.18
C LYS A 173 -3.21 -27.79 -13.12
N LYS A 174 -2.67 -28.95 -12.80
CA LYS A 174 -1.68 -29.14 -11.70
C LYS A 174 -0.47 -28.21 -11.74
N ASN A 175 -0.07 -27.73 -12.91
CA ASN A 175 1.08 -26.85 -13.10
C ASN A 175 0.70 -25.37 -13.18
N GLU A 176 -0.60 -25.06 -13.06
CA GLU A 176 -1.08 -23.70 -13.12
C GLU A 176 -0.95 -23.03 -11.75
N VAL A 177 -0.08 -22.03 -11.67
CA VAL A 177 0.13 -21.22 -10.49
C VAL A 177 -0.25 -19.79 -10.82
N THR A 178 -1.11 -19.19 -10.01
CA THR A 178 -1.46 -17.76 -10.07
C THR A 178 -0.72 -16.99 -8.99
N TYR A 179 -0.65 -15.66 -9.11
CA TYR A 179 0.02 -14.80 -8.13
C TYR A 179 -0.91 -13.68 -7.72
N ASP A 180 -1.45 -13.77 -6.52
CA ASP A 180 -2.24 -12.70 -5.95
C ASP A 180 -1.32 -11.60 -5.43
N ILE A 181 -1.72 -10.34 -5.59
CA ILE A 181 -0.94 -9.17 -5.17
C ILE A 181 -1.77 -8.36 -4.20
N VAL A 182 -1.19 -8.06 -3.05
CA VAL A 182 -1.73 -7.11 -2.09
C VAL A 182 -0.73 -5.98 -1.94
N VAL A 183 -1.17 -4.74 -2.15
CA VAL A 183 -0.35 -3.55 -1.94
C VAL A 183 -0.93 -2.74 -0.80
N LYS A 184 -0.16 -2.57 0.26
CA LYS A 184 -0.50 -1.67 1.37
C LYS A 184 0.22 -0.36 1.16
N LEU A 185 -0.53 0.72 1.06
CA LEU A 185 -0.03 2.07 0.93
C LEU A 185 -0.24 2.84 2.23
N SER A 186 0.75 3.61 2.64
CA SER A 186 0.64 4.46 3.81
C SER A 186 1.43 5.74 3.65
N THR A 187 0.88 6.85 4.14
CA THR A 187 1.55 8.14 4.24
C THR A 187 1.17 8.85 5.52
N GLY A 188 1.94 9.85 5.92
CA GLY A 188 1.74 10.57 7.17
C GLY A 188 2.22 9.80 8.39
N THR A 189 2.01 10.40 9.56
CA THR A 189 2.39 9.84 10.87
C THR A 189 1.32 10.17 11.91
N GLY A 190 1.13 9.28 12.88
CA GLY A 190 0.19 9.49 13.98
C GLY A 190 -1.25 9.67 13.52
N ARG A 191 -1.90 10.76 13.93
CA ARG A 191 -3.31 11.05 13.59
C ARG A 191 -3.52 11.39 12.12
N ASP A 192 -2.49 11.90 11.45
CA ASP A 192 -2.53 12.32 10.05
C ASP A 192 -2.11 11.19 9.10
N SER A 193 -1.94 9.96 9.61
CA SER A 193 -1.63 8.80 8.79
C SER A 193 -2.85 8.33 8.00
N SER A 194 -2.62 7.96 6.75
CA SER A 194 -3.62 7.34 5.89
C SER A 194 -3.12 6.01 5.36
N HIS A 195 -4.02 5.06 5.26
CA HIS A 195 -3.74 3.70 4.81
C HIS A 195 -4.75 3.28 3.74
N VAL A 196 -4.25 2.68 2.67
CA VAL A 196 -5.07 2.10 1.60
C VAL A 196 -4.51 0.74 1.25
N VAL A 197 -5.38 -0.26 1.11
CA VAL A 197 -5.01 -1.61 0.70
C VAL A 197 -5.64 -1.90 -0.65
N LEU A 198 -4.80 -2.22 -1.64
CA LEU A 198 -5.19 -2.64 -2.98
C LEU A 198 -4.99 -4.15 -3.08
N SER A 199 -6.05 -4.88 -3.43
CA SER A 199 -6.00 -6.32 -3.66
C SER A 199 -6.25 -6.64 -5.12
N LEU A 200 -5.37 -7.46 -5.72
CA LEU A 200 -5.47 -7.91 -7.10
C LEU A 200 -5.39 -9.43 -7.13
N THR A 201 -6.32 -10.04 -7.85
CA THR A 201 -6.33 -11.49 -8.05
C THR A 201 -5.58 -11.83 -9.33
N GLY A 202 -4.61 -12.73 -9.22
CA GLY A 202 -3.89 -13.26 -10.36
C GLY A 202 -4.77 -14.19 -11.18
N LYS A 203 -4.65 -14.09 -12.50
CA LYS A 203 -5.20 -15.03 -13.47
C LYS A 203 -4.09 -15.56 -14.34
N THR A 204 -4.18 -16.83 -14.67
CA THR A 204 -3.22 -17.54 -15.51
C THR A 204 -3.98 -18.16 -16.68
N GLU A 205 -3.50 -17.93 -17.87
CA GLU A 205 -4.05 -18.48 -19.10
C GLU A 205 -2.99 -19.29 -19.82
N ALA A 206 -3.24 -20.58 -20.05
CA ALA A 206 -2.39 -21.42 -20.89
C ALA A 206 -2.69 -21.13 -22.36
N ARG A 207 -1.64 -21.04 -23.16
CA ARG A 207 -1.72 -20.97 -24.63
C ARG A 207 -1.44 -22.34 -25.25
N ASP A 208 -1.47 -22.40 -26.57
CA ASP A 208 -1.28 -23.63 -27.32
C ASP A 208 0.02 -24.36 -26.93
N THR A 209 -0.12 -25.60 -26.55
CA THR A 209 0.97 -26.45 -26.11
C THR A 209 1.65 -27.06 -27.34
N THR A 210 2.97 -27.07 -27.35
CA THR A 210 3.78 -27.75 -28.36
C THR A 210 4.49 -28.95 -27.76
N THR A 211 4.48 -30.06 -28.47
CA THR A 211 5.20 -31.28 -28.05
C THR A 211 6.20 -31.67 -29.10
N SER A 212 7.43 -31.93 -28.71
CA SER A 212 8.52 -32.45 -29.52
C SER A 212 8.99 -33.80 -28.94
N VAL A 213 9.18 -34.78 -29.79
CA VAL A 213 9.66 -36.11 -29.40
C VAL A 213 10.98 -36.40 -30.09
N ASN A 214 11.98 -36.76 -29.30
CA ASN A 214 13.30 -37.17 -29.79
C ASN A 214 13.75 -38.45 -29.09
N GLY A 215 13.65 -39.56 -29.78
CA GLY A 215 13.91 -40.88 -29.21
C GLY A 215 12.98 -41.22 -28.03
N ASN A 216 13.55 -41.54 -26.89
CA ASN A 216 12.80 -41.81 -25.63
C ASN A 216 12.47 -40.56 -24.82
N THR A 217 12.78 -39.39 -25.34
CA THR A 217 12.53 -38.13 -24.64
C THR A 217 11.41 -37.35 -25.32
N SER A 218 10.38 -36.99 -24.58
CA SER A 218 9.30 -36.13 -25.00
C SER A 218 9.41 -34.77 -24.24
N THR A 219 9.41 -33.69 -25.00
CA THR A 219 9.43 -32.34 -24.41
C THR A 219 8.14 -31.62 -24.78
N THR A 220 7.38 -31.26 -23.77
CA THR A 220 6.13 -30.52 -23.90
C THR A 220 6.33 -29.08 -23.36
N THR A 221 6.07 -28.12 -24.20
CA THR A 221 6.17 -26.68 -23.83
C THR A 221 4.78 -26.08 -23.86
N THR A 222 4.36 -25.56 -22.71
CA THR A 222 3.09 -24.81 -22.54
C THR A 222 3.41 -23.38 -22.16
N PRO A 223 3.13 -22.41 -23.05
CA PRO A 223 3.25 -21.00 -22.72
C PRO A 223 2.09 -20.58 -21.81
N TYR A 224 2.41 -19.85 -20.75
CA TYR A 224 1.45 -19.25 -19.82
C TYR A 224 1.53 -17.73 -19.86
N GLU A 225 0.37 -17.08 -19.80
CA GLU A 225 0.24 -15.64 -19.63
C GLU A 225 -0.36 -15.36 -18.25
N TYR A 226 0.28 -14.46 -17.49
CA TYR A 226 -0.14 -14.04 -16.16
C TYR A 226 -0.68 -12.61 -16.25
N LYS A 227 -1.89 -12.42 -15.73
CA LYS A 227 -2.61 -11.16 -15.70
C LYS A 227 -3.17 -10.92 -14.30
N TRP A 228 -3.56 -9.69 -14.01
CA TRP A 228 -4.19 -9.33 -12.74
C TRP A 228 -5.49 -8.60 -12.98
N GLU A 229 -6.47 -8.92 -12.13
CA GLU A 229 -7.73 -8.19 -12.06
C GLU A 229 -7.82 -7.53 -10.69
N ALA A 230 -8.21 -6.26 -10.67
CA ALA A 230 -8.46 -5.57 -9.42
C ALA A 230 -9.72 -6.14 -8.77
N LYS A 231 -9.59 -6.61 -7.53
CA LYS A 231 -10.71 -7.13 -6.77
C LYS A 231 -11.37 -6.02 -5.95
N ASP A 232 -10.57 -5.35 -5.11
CA ASP A 232 -11.08 -4.31 -4.19
C ASP A 232 -9.99 -3.30 -3.82
N ILE A 233 -10.42 -2.07 -3.52
CA ILE A 233 -9.60 -1.05 -2.87
C ILE A 233 -10.26 -0.80 -1.50
N PHE A 234 -9.53 -1.11 -0.43
CA PHE A 234 -9.99 -0.92 0.94
C PHE A 234 -9.34 0.32 1.55
N TYR A 235 -10.14 1.11 2.26
CA TYR A 235 -9.68 2.27 3.01
C TYR A 235 -9.58 1.90 4.50
N GLY A 236 -8.43 2.20 5.13
CA GLY A 236 -8.17 1.90 6.54
C GLY A 236 -7.45 0.57 6.79
N ASP A 237 -7.28 0.23 8.08
CA ASP A 237 -6.46 -0.91 8.55
C ASP A 237 -7.10 -2.29 8.37
N SER A 238 -8.31 -2.39 7.83
CA SER A 238 -9.02 -3.65 7.69
C SER A 238 -8.47 -4.48 6.54
N VAL A 239 -7.42 -5.23 6.82
CA VAL A 239 -7.03 -6.39 6.01
C VAL A 239 -8.06 -7.49 6.23
N ARG A 240 -9.08 -7.59 5.38
CA ARG A 240 -9.78 -8.86 5.26
C ARG A 240 -8.81 -9.85 4.63
N THR A 241 -8.34 -10.80 5.41
CA THR A 241 -7.62 -11.96 4.90
C THR A 241 -8.51 -12.63 3.85
N LEU A 242 -7.99 -12.75 2.62
CA LEU A 242 -8.60 -13.52 1.53
C LEU A 242 -8.64 -15.00 1.96
N GLY A 243 -9.64 -15.39 2.70
CA GLY A 243 -9.75 -16.75 3.24
C GLY A 243 -11.12 -17.09 3.82
N ASP A 244 -11.93 -16.09 4.16
CA ASP A 244 -13.24 -16.31 4.78
C ASP A 244 -14.38 -16.00 3.81
N SER A 245 -14.51 -16.80 2.76
CA SER A 245 -15.77 -16.98 2.07
C SER A 245 -16.29 -18.40 2.37
N GLN A 246 -17.13 -18.47 3.41
CA GLN A 246 -18.09 -19.57 3.51
C GLN A 246 -19.10 -19.49 2.38
#